data_635821dd75998979148a0166f371941b
#
_entry.id   635821dd75998979148a0166f371941b
#
_cell.length_a   1.000
_cell.length_b   1.000
_cell.length_c   1.000
_cell.angle_alpha   90.00
_cell.angle_beta   90.00
_cell.angle_gamma   90.00
#
_symmetry.space_group_name_H-M   'P 1'
#
loop_
_entity.id
_entity.type
_entity.pdbx_description
1 polymer ?
#
loop_
_entity_poly.entity_id
_entity_poly.type
_entity_poly.pdbx_seq_one_letter_code
_entity_poly.pdbx_strand_id
1 'polypeptide(L)'
;MNRGFNHPWLDQFFNLLADSRFWTPVLLGMALVLLLAAKPRVKSWVVITLLSIAIGDPLICNPLKHLVDRPRPFEAVEGVRDVSPGSGEDRWRPAVRISGIPEKEVTHGRSFPSSHVANATSAAMSAWLVWGPALRWPWVGVALAALGRIYTGDHYPTDVLASIPLSMLYTWGIARWLDSLWQKAGPRFFPKAFPRMKSILFRK
;
A
#
# COMPACT_ATOMS: atom_id res chain seq x y z
N MET A 1 16.52 -15.77 0.65
CA MET A 1 16.20 -14.37 0.75
C MET A 1 16.02 -13.89 2.18
N ASN A 2 15.22 -14.53 3.01
CA ASN A 2 14.96 -14.08 4.38
C ASN A 2 15.57 -15.00 5.46
N ARG A 3 16.61 -15.78 5.11
CA ARG A 3 17.28 -16.71 6.03
C ARG A 3 18.34 -16.04 6.91
N GLY A 4 18.96 -14.94 6.43
CA GLY A 4 20.12 -14.31 7.09
C GLY A 4 19.80 -13.30 8.18
N PHE A 5 18.57 -12.75 8.18
CA PHE A 5 18.10 -11.77 9.16
C PHE A 5 16.85 -12.31 9.85
N ASN A 6 17.01 -13.25 10.75
CA ASN A 6 15.93 -13.81 11.53
C ASN A 6 16.09 -13.43 13.00
N HIS A 7 15.17 -12.64 13.51
CA HIS A 7 15.13 -12.31 14.92
C HIS A 7 13.67 -12.24 15.38
N PRO A 8 13.29 -12.84 16.51
CA PRO A 8 11.89 -12.85 16.98
C PRO A 8 11.25 -11.47 17.06
N TRP A 9 12.04 -10.46 17.41
CA TRP A 9 11.58 -9.06 17.43
C TRP A 9 11.22 -8.53 16.02
N LEU A 10 12.04 -8.84 15.01
CA LEU A 10 11.76 -8.45 13.62
C LEU A 10 10.54 -9.21 13.07
N ASP A 11 10.40 -10.49 13.41
CA ASP A 11 9.23 -11.29 13.04
C ASP A 11 7.96 -10.63 13.58
N GLN A 12 7.95 -10.25 14.85
CA GLN A 12 6.83 -9.58 15.48
C GLN A 12 6.56 -8.20 14.90
N PHE A 13 7.60 -7.41 14.66
CA PHE A 13 7.49 -6.06 14.08
C PHE A 13 6.88 -6.11 12.67
N PHE A 14 7.44 -6.92 11.77
CA PHE A 14 6.94 -7.00 10.39
C PHE A 14 5.60 -7.71 10.29
N ASN A 15 5.32 -8.67 11.17
CA ASN A 15 4.01 -9.29 11.30
C ASN A 15 2.94 -8.25 11.67
N LEU A 16 3.18 -7.44 12.71
CA LEU A 16 2.26 -6.36 13.10
C LEU A 16 2.07 -5.35 11.98
N LEU A 17 3.15 -4.94 11.30
CA LEU A 17 3.10 -4.00 10.20
C LEU A 17 2.29 -4.53 9.00
N ALA A 18 2.30 -5.84 8.78
CA ALA A 18 1.58 -6.51 7.70
C ALA A 18 0.13 -6.90 8.04
N ASP A 19 -0.28 -6.85 9.31
CA ASP A 19 -1.61 -7.29 9.73
C ASP A 19 -2.71 -6.29 9.32
N SER A 20 -3.29 -6.55 8.15
CA SER A 20 -4.38 -5.73 7.61
C SER A 20 -5.63 -5.73 8.50
N ARG A 21 -5.88 -6.80 9.28
CA ARG A 21 -7.04 -6.89 10.18
C ARG A 21 -6.96 -5.88 11.32
N PHE A 22 -5.75 -5.59 11.78
CA PHE A 22 -5.50 -4.54 12.76
C PHE A 22 -5.52 -3.14 12.13
N TRP A 23 -4.75 -2.96 11.03
CA TRP A 23 -4.55 -1.63 10.45
C TRP A 23 -5.75 -1.09 9.68
N THR A 24 -6.56 -1.95 9.02
CA THR A 24 -7.70 -1.47 8.23
C THR A 24 -8.70 -0.66 9.06
N PRO A 25 -9.23 -1.13 10.21
CA PRO A 25 -10.15 -0.32 11.00
C PRO A 25 -9.49 0.94 11.58
N VAL A 26 -8.22 0.87 11.99
CA VAL A 26 -7.47 2.02 12.51
C VAL A 26 -7.31 3.10 11.43
N LEU A 27 -6.88 2.71 10.23
CA LEU A 27 -6.68 3.66 9.12
C LEU A 27 -8.01 4.24 8.61
N LEU A 28 -9.08 3.44 8.56
CA LEU A 28 -10.42 3.94 8.19
C LEU A 28 -10.98 4.90 9.24
N GLY A 29 -10.84 4.59 10.53
CA GLY A 29 -11.23 5.50 11.61
C GLY A 29 -10.44 6.81 11.57
N MET A 30 -9.12 6.74 11.37
CA MET A 30 -8.28 7.92 11.20
C MET A 30 -8.68 8.73 9.95
N ALA A 31 -8.93 8.06 8.83
CA ALA A 31 -9.38 8.74 7.61
C ALA A 31 -10.71 9.47 7.82
N LEU A 32 -11.66 8.86 8.53
CA LEU A 32 -12.95 9.50 8.87
C LEU A 32 -12.72 10.76 9.72
N VAL A 33 -11.93 10.68 10.79
CA VAL A 33 -11.60 11.84 11.63
C VAL A 33 -10.94 12.95 10.80
N LEU A 34 -9.98 12.62 9.93
CA LEU A 34 -9.32 13.59 9.07
C LEU A 34 -10.27 14.21 8.05
N LEU A 35 -11.20 13.43 7.48
CA LEU A 35 -12.22 13.96 6.57
C LEU A 35 -13.20 14.91 7.26
N LEU A 36 -13.52 14.71 8.53
CA LEU A 36 -14.41 15.57 9.29
C LEU A 36 -13.69 16.83 9.79
N ALA A 37 -12.55 16.69 10.44
CA ALA A 37 -11.92 17.73 11.25
C ALA A 37 -10.73 18.44 10.60
N ALA A 38 -10.07 17.85 9.59
CA ALA A 38 -8.82 18.38 9.08
C ALA A 38 -8.99 19.53 8.07
N LYS A 39 -7.87 20.21 7.79
CA LYS A 39 -7.79 21.26 6.76
C LYS A 39 -8.03 20.69 5.35
N PRO A 40 -8.53 21.50 4.38
CA PRO A 40 -8.89 21.03 3.03
C PRO A 40 -7.80 20.23 2.31
N ARG A 41 -6.52 20.62 2.41
CA ARG A 41 -5.40 19.87 1.80
C ARG A 41 -5.27 18.46 2.35
N VAL A 42 -5.45 18.28 3.67
CA VAL A 42 -5.43 16.95 4.30
C VAL A 42 -6.60 16.10 3.81
N LYS A 43 -7.80 16.70 3.71
CA LYS A 43 -8.98 16.02 3.14
C LYS A 43 -8.71 15.57 1.70
N SER A 44 -8.12 16.42 0.87
CA SER A 44 -7.75 16.06 -0.51
C SER A 44 -6.78 14.88 -0.55
N TRP A 45 -5.75 14.88 0.31
CA TRP A 45 -4.84 13.75 0.42
C TRP A 45 -5.55 12.45 0.79
N VAL A 46 -6.41 12.48 1.82
CA VAL A 46 -7.19 11.32 2.25
C VAL A 46 -8.07 10.80 1.12
N VAL A 47 -8.80 11.69 0.43
CA VAL A 47 -9.68 11.30 -0.69
C VAL A 47 -8.90 10.69 -1.83
N ILE A 48 -7.78 11.30 -2.25
CA ILE A 48 -6.93 10.74 -3.32
C ILE A 48 -6.39 9.37 -2.90
N THR A 49 -5.90 9.23 -1.67
CA THR A 49 -5.37 7.96 -1.15
C THR A 49 -6.44 6.88 -1.14
N LEU A 50 -7.61 7.13 -0.54
CA LEU A 50 -8.68 6.16 -0.44
C LEU A 50 -9.21 5.73 -1.82
N LEU A 51 -9.38 6.66 -2.75
CA LEU A 51 -9.80 6.33 -4.11
C LEU A 51 -8.71 5.57 -4.88
N SER A 52 -7.45 5.91 -4.68
CA SER A 52 -6.34 5.17 -5.31
C SER A 52 -6.28 3.72 -4.81
N ILE A 53 -6.52 3.48 -3.54
CA ILE A 53 -6.60 2.12 -2.97
C ILE A 53 -7.86 1.40 -3.46
N ALA A 54 -9.02 2.05 -3.38
CA ALA A 54 -10.31 1.46 -3.74
C ALA A 54 -10.43 1.12 -5.25
N ILE A 55 -9.71 1.82 -6.11
CA ILE A 55 -9.66 1.57 -7.56
C ILE A 55 -8.46 0.69 -7.90
N GLY A 56 -7.28 1.00 -7.35
CA GLY A 56 -6.01 0.37 -7.70
C GLY A 56 -5.95 -1.10 -7.33
N ASP A 57 -6.42 -1.47 -6.12
CA ASP A 57 -6.34 -2.87 -5.69
C ASP A 57 -7.33 -3.77 -6.47
N PRO A 58 -8.64 -3.50 -6.54
CA PRO A 58 -9.58 -4.38 -7.23
C PRO A 58 -9.49 -4.31 -8.77
N LEU A 59 -9.19 -3.16 -9.36
CA LEU A 59 -9.24 -3.00 -10.82
C LEU A 59 -7.87 -3.11 -11.51
N ILE A 60 -6.77 -3.02 -10.77
CA ILE A 60 -5.41 -3.08 -11.34
C ILE A 60 -4.63 -4.22 -10.71
N CYS A 61 -4.43 -4.20 -9.38
CA CYS A 61 -3.59 -5.21 -8.72
C CYS A 61 -4.21 -6.62 -8.79
N ASN A 62 -5.50 -6.78 -8.48
CA ASN A 62 -6.13 -8.09 -8.51
C ASN A 62 -6.18 -8.72 -9.90
N PRO A 63 -6.58 -8.03 -10.99
CA PRO A 63 -6.47 -8.58 -12.33
C PRO A 63 -5.04 -8.99 -12.70
N LEU A 64 -4.04 -8.17 -12.36
CA LEU A 64 -2.64 -8.49 -12.62
C LEU A 64 -2.17 -9.73 -11.82
N LYS A 65 -2.65 -9.94 -10.59
CA LYS A 65 -2.35 -11.16 -9.82
C LYS A 65 -2.84 -12.42 -10.50
N HIS A 66 -4.03 -12.35 -11.12
CA HIS A 66 -4.58 -13.49 -11.87
C HIS A 66 -3.91 -13.67 -13.24
N LEU A 67 -3.51 -12.57 -13.89
CA LEU A 67 -2.86 -12.63 -15.20
C LEU A 67 -1.44 -13.17 -15.12
N VAL A 68 -0.67 -12.71 -14.12
CA VAL A 68 0.73 -13.13 -13.94
C VAL A 68 0.83 -14.46 -13.22
N ASP A 69 -0.11 -14.75 -12.32
CA ASP A 69 -0.28 -16.00 -11.59
C ASP A 69 1.02 -16.53 -10.95
N ARG A 70 1.83 -15.62 -10.41
CA ARG A 70 3.15 -15.93 -9.86
C ARG A 70 3.04 -16.49 -8.45
N PRO A 71 3.58 -17.67 -8.16
CA PRO A 71 3.62 -18.19 -6.79
C PRO A 71 4.47 -17.32 -5.87
N ARG A 72 4.14 -17.32 -4.58
CA ARG A 72 4.90 -16.58 -3.58
C ARG A 72 6.21 -17.27 -3.24
N PRO A 73 7.23 -16.51 -2.78
CA PRO A 73 8.51 -17.10 -2.39
C PRO A 73 8.37 -18.24 -1.38
N PHE A 74 7.51 -18.10 -0.35
CA PHE A 74 7.31 -19.14 0.65
C PHE A 74 6.53 -20.36 0.11
N GLU A 75 5.85 -20.23 -1.02
CA GLU A 75 5.13 -21.34 -1.67
C GLU A 75 6.01 -22.11 -2.64
N ALA A 76 6.98 -21.43 -3.30
CA ALA A 76 7.71 -22.00 -4.43
C ALA A 76 9.20 -22.22 -4.19
N VAL A 77 9.79 -21.63 -3.16
CA VAL A 77 11.25 -21.72 -2.92
C VAL A 77 11.51 -22.39 -1.59
N GLU A 78 12.18 -23.55 -1.65
CA GLU A 78 12.55 -24.32 -0.47
C GLU A 78 13.36 -23.49 0.53
N GLY A 79 13.04 -23.64 1.83
CA GLY A 79 13.68 -22.98 2.95
C GLY A 79 13.46 -21.48 3.05
N VAL A 80 12.53 -20.89 2.30
CA VAL A 80 12.06 -19.55 2.55
C VAL A 80 11.17 -19.56 3.80
N ARG A 81 11.34 -18.55 4.65
CA ARG A 81 10.52 -18.39 5.85
C ARG A 81 9.20 -17.72 5.47
N ASP A 82 8.08 -18.33 5.82
CA ASP A 82 6.78 -17.72 5.87
C ASP A 82 6.55 -17.15 7.27
N VAL A 83 6.47 -15.84 7.40
CA VAL A 83 6.15 -15.15 8.64
C VAL A 83 4.76 -14.56 8.51
N SER A 84 3.77 -15.29 9.00
CA SER A 84 2.36 -14.94 8.89
C SER A 84 1.74 -14.60 10.25
N PRO A 85 0.64 -13.80 10.28
CA PRO A 85 -0.08 -13.53 11.51
C PRO A 85 -0.60 -14.83 12.15
N GLY A 86 -0.44 -14.95 13.45
CA GLY A 86 -1.03 -16.04 14.23
C GLY A 86 -2.56 -16.02 14.17
N SER A 87 -3.18 -17.05 14.69
CA SER A 87 -4.64 -17.22 14.70
C SER A 87 -5.19 -17.32 16.12
N GLY A 88 -6.45 -16.98 16.32
CA GLY A 88 -7.14 -17.07 17.62
C GLY A 88 -6.53 -16.15 18.67
N GLU A 89 -6.27 -16.69 19.85
CA GLU A 89 -5.69 -15.96 20.98
C GLU A 89 -4.24 -15.57 20.76
N ASP A 90 -3.49 -16.36 19.97
CA ASP A 90 -2.09 -16.10 19.63
C ASP A 90 -1.90 -15.21 18.38
N ARG A 91 -2.94 -14.50 17.96
CA ARG A 91 -2.88 -13.63 16.76
C ARG A 91 -1.74 -12.59 16.76
N TRP A 92 -1.28 -12.20 17.94
CA TRP A 92 -0.18 -11.25 18.11
C TRP A 92 1.21 -11.88 18.02
N ARG A 93 1.28 -13.21 18.03
CA ARG A 93 2.52 -13.95 17.85
C ARG A 93 2.62 -14.40 16.38
N PRO A 94 3.73 -14.07 15.69
CA PRO A 94 3.91 -14.53 14.32
C PRO A 94 4.03 -16.07 14.28
N ALA A 95 3.31 -16.68 13.37
CA ALA A 95 3.57 -18.06 12.98
C ALA A 95 4.71 -18.06 11.96
N VAL A 96 5.81 -18.72 12.31
CA VAL A 96 6.97 -18.84 11.42
C VAL A 96 7.04 -20.29 10.93
N ARG A 97 6.95 -20.46 9.61
CA ARG A 97 7.11 -21.75 8.93
C ARG A 97 8.29 -21.67 7.97
N ILE A 98 8.97 -22.76 7.79
CA ILE A 98 10.01 -22.88 6.76
C ILE A 98 9.43 -23.70 5.63
N SER A 99 9.44 -23.17 4.42
CA SER A 99 8.98 -23.89 3.24
C SER A 99 9.83 -25.14 3.02
N GLY A 100 9.18 -26.29 3.08
CA GLY A 100 9.77 -27.58 2.70
C GLY A 100 9.38 -28.04 1.30
N ILE A 101 8.67 -27.18 0.55
CA ILE A 101 8.13 -27.53 -0.77
C ILE A 101 9.24 -27.39 -1.82
N PRO A 102 9.51 -28.43 -2.63
CA PRO A 102 10.40 -28.30 -3.77
C PRO A 102 9.87 -27.27 -4.78
N GLU A 103 10.77 -26.45 -5.31
CA GLU A 103 10.48 -25.34 -6.24
C GLU A 103 9.60 -25.72 -7.46
N LYS A 104 9.46 -27.01 -7.75
CA LYS A 104 8.74 -27.52 -8.93
C LYS A 104 7.26 -27.83 -8.72
N GLU A 105 6.73 -27.80 -7.49
CA GLU A 105 5.36 -28.28 -7.21
C GLU A 105 4.29 -27.18 -7.25
N VAL A 106 4.67 -25.90 -7.06
CA VAL A 106 3.70 -24.79 -7.03
C VAL A 106 3.88 -23.92 -8.26
N THR A 107 2.92 -23.99 -9.17
CA THR A 107 2.91 -23.24 -10.45
C THR A 107 2.02 -22.02 -10.43
N HIS A 108 1.11 -21.88 -9.46
CA HIS A 108 0.10 -20.84 -9.38
C HIS A 108 0.20 -20.05 -8.08
N GLY A 109 -0.09 -18.75 -8.13
CA GLY A 109 -0.08 -17.92 -6.93
C GLY A 109 -0.47 -16.45 -7.17
N ARG A 110 -0.32 -15.62 -6.17
CA ARG A 110 -0.74 -14.20 -6.20
C ARG A 110 0.36 -13.27 -5.67
N SER A 111 1.61 -13.56 -6.05
CA SER A 111 2.75 -12.76 -5.59
C SER A 111 2.83 -11.39 -6.28
N PHE A 112 2.49 -11.28 -7.55
CA PHE A 112 2.64 -10.05 -8.33
C PHE A 112 1.30 -9.42 -8.66
N PRO A 113 1.15 -8.09 -8.50
CA PRO A 113 1.99 -7.17 -7.74
C PRO A 113 1.70 -7.19 -6.22
N SER A 114 2.52 -6.51 -5.42
CA SER A 114 2.32 -6.38 -3.99
C SER A 114 1.31 -5.27 -3.65
N SER A 115 0.09 -5.63 -3.25
CA SER A 115 -0.96 -4.67 -2.86
C SER A 115 -0.54 -3.81 -1.65
N HIS A 116 0.18 -4.35 -0.67
CA HIS A 116 0.64 -3.57 0.49
C HIS A 116 1.60 -2.45 0.06
N VAL A 117 2.55 -2.75 -0.81
CA VAL A 117 3.49 -1.75 -1.34
C VAL A 117 2.77 -0.75 -2.23
N ALA A 118 1.84 -1.21 -3.07
CA ALA A 118 1.03 -0.36 -3.92
C ALA A 118 0.20 0.63 -3.11
N ASN A 119 -0.46 0.18 -2.03
CA ASN A 119 -1.26 1.02 -1.15
C ASN A 119 -0.41 2.04 -0.37
N ALA A 120 0.74 1.62 0.17
CA ALA A 120 1.69 2.52 0.81
C ALA A 120 2.22 3.58 -0.17
N THR A 121 2.54 3.17 -1.40
CA THR A 121 2.98 4.08 -2.47
C THR A 121 1.87 5.06 -2.87
N SER A 122 0.62 4.60 -2.95
CA SER A 122 -0.50 5.49 -3.24
C SER A 122 -0.65 6.58 -2.17
N ALA A 123 -0.49 6.24 -0.89
CA ALA A 123 -0.52 7.21 0.20
C ALA A 123 0.66 8.21 0.14
N ALA A 124 1.87 7.73 -0.17
CA ALA A 124 3.06 8.57 -0.31
C ALA A 124 2.98 9.47 -1.54
N MET A 125 2.56 8.93 -2.68
CA MET A 125 2.43 9.66 -3.94
C MET A 125 1.33 10.74 -3.86
N SER A 126 0.19 10.42 -3.26
CA SER A 126 -0.87 11.42 -3.05
C SER A 126 -0.42 12.54 -2.10
N ALA A 127 0.34 12.23 -1.05
CA ALA A 127 0.96 13.24 -0.19
C ALA A 127 1.93 14.13 -0.98
N TRP A 128 2.79 13.54 -1.78
CA TRP A 128 3.73 14.26 -2.64
C TRP A 128 3.01 15.16 -3.66
N LEU A 129 1.91 14.72 -4.24
CA LEU A 129 1.11 15.51 -5.18
C LEU A 129 0.38 16.69 -4.49
N VAL A 130 -0.02 16.55 -3.23
CA VAL A 130 -0.76 17.59 -2.48
C VAL A 130 0.18 18.63 -1.86
N TRP A 131 1.36 18.23 -1.33
CA TRP A 131 2.28 19.12 -0.63
C TRP A 131 3.57 19.44 -1.38
N GLY A 132 3.83 18.74 -2.47
CA GLY A 132 5.01 18.95 -3.31
C GLY A 132 6.19 18.04 -2.97
N PRO A 133 7.26 18.11 -3.79
CA PRO A 133 8.40 17.17 -3.75
C PRO A 133 9.28 17.30 -2.51
N ALA A 134 9.15 18.36 -1.73
CA ALA A 134 9.88 18.51 -0.47
C ALA A 134 9.42 17.51 0.61
N LEU A 135 8.18 17.00 0.51
CA LEU A 135 7.64 16.02 1.44
C LEU A 135 8.14 14.62 1.12
N ARG A 136 9.23 14.21 1.76
CA ARG A 136 9.90 12.93 1.48
C ARG A 136 9.61 11.83 2.50
N TRP A 137 9.26 12.18 3.74
CA TRP A 137 9.09 11.21 4.82
C TRP A 137 8.03 10.11 4.55
N PRO A 138 6.92 10.31 3.76
CA PRO A 138 5.98 9.24 3.50
C PRO A 138 6.60 8.05 2.74
N TRP A 139 7.69 8.29 2.01
CA TRP A 139 8.43 7.24 1.30
C TRP A 139 9.15 6.26 2.23
N VAL A 140 9.41 6.65 3.50
CA VAL A 140 9.89 5.72 4.53
C VAL A 140 8.85 4.62 4.79
N GLY A 141 7.55 4.96 4.79
CA GLY A 141 6.47 3.97 4.90
C GLY A 141 6.45 2.99 3.73
N VAL A 142 6.74 3.46 2.51
CA VAL A 142 6.88 2.59 1.32
C VAL A 142 8.06 1.63 1.48
N ALA A 143 9.21 2.14 1.92
CA ALA A 143 10.39 1.32 2.16
C ALA A 143 10.16 0.25 3.23
N LEU A 144 9.50 0.61 4.34
CA LEU A 144 9.14 -0.33 5.41
C LEU A 144 8.16 -1.40 4.92
N ALA A 145 7.13 -1.01 4.15
CA ALA A 145 6.20 -1.96 3.54
C ALA A 145 6.94 -2.91 2.58
N ALA A 146 7.84 -2.37 1.74
CA ALA A 146 8.65 -3.14 0.81
C ALA A 146 9.53 -4.16 1.52
N LEU A 147 10.31 -3.71 2.50
CA LEU A 147 11.18 -4.58 3.30
C LEU A 147 10.37 -5.64 4.06
N GLY A 148 9.24 -5.24 4.65
CA GLY A 148 8.37 -6.15 5.37
C GLY A 148 7.86 -7.29 4.48
N ARG A 149 7.42 -7.00 3.26
CA ARG A 149 6.90 -8.04 2.34
C ARG A 149 7.97 -9.00 1.83
N ILE A 150 9.21 -8.53 1.69
CA ILE A 150 10.37 -9.39 1.36
C ILE A 150 10.76 -10.21 2.60
N TYR A 151 10.77 -9.59 3.78
CA TYR A 151 11.13 -10.23 5.04
C TYR A 151 10.16 -11.36 5.41
N THR A 152 8.85 -11.15 5.25
CA THR A 152 7.82 -12.15 5.54
C THR A 152 7.79 -13.31 4.53
N GLY A 153 8.49 -13.19 3.39
CA GLY A 153 8.50 -14.21 2.34
C GLY A 153 7.31 -14.16 1.39
N ASP A 154 6.45 -13.14 1.49
CA ASP A 154 5.23 -13.01 0.68
C ASP A 154 5.49 -12.59 -0.77
N HIS A 155 6.52 -11.78 -1.00
CA HIS A 155 6.81 -11.18 -2.30
C HIS A 155 8.28 -11.24 -2.66
N TYR A 156 8.56 -11.41 -3.96
CA TYR A 156 9.91 -11.22 -4.48
C TYR A 156 10.26 -9.74 -4.53
N PRO A 157 11.56 -9.37 -4.46
CA PRO A 157 11.99 -7.98 -4.65
C PRO A 157 11.47 -7.35 -5.93
N THR A 158 11.36 -8.13 -7.01
CA THR A 158 10.83 -7.67 -8.31
C THR A 158 9.34 -7.30 -8.24
N ASP A 159 8.53 -8.03 -7.46
CA ASP A 159 7.10 -7.72 -7.27
C ASP A 159 6.94 -6.38 -6.56
N VAL A 160 7.76 -6.17 -5.53
CA VAL A 160 7.81 -4.94 -4.74
C VAL A 160 8.25 -3.75 -5.60
N LEU A 161 9.37 -3.90 -6.33
CA LEU A 161 9.91 -2.83 -7.17
C LEU A 161 8.95 -2.43 -8.30
N ALA A 162 8.27 -3.39 -8.92
CA ALA A 162 7.29 -3.11 -9.97
C ALA A 162 6.00 -2.47 -9.42
N SER A 163 5.62 -2.77 -8.17
CA SER A 163 4.42 -2.18 -7.56
C SER A 163 4.53 -0.68 -7.36
N ILE A 164 5.75 -0.15 -7.13
CA ILE A 164 5.97 1.27 -6.89
C ILE A 164 5.60 2.11 -8.13
N PRO A 165 6.24 1.97 -9.31
CA PRO A 165 5.90 2.77 -10.48
C PRO A 165 4.47 2.53 -10.96
N LEU A 166 3.96 1.30 -10.85
CA LEU A 166 2.58 0.97 -11.18
C LEU A 166 1.60 1.81 -10.35
N SER A 167 1.77 1.83 -9.04
CA SER A 167 0.89 2.59 -8.14
C SER A 167 1.09 4.10 -8.23
N MET A 168 2.29 4.57 -8.47
CA MET A 168 2.53 5.99 -8.78
C MET A 168 1.73 6.44 -10.01
N LEU A 169 1.71 5.63 -11.07
CA LEU A 169 1.02 5.96 -12.31
C LEU A 169 -0.49 6.09 -12.13
N TYR A 170 -1.16 5.09 -11.55
CA TYR A 170 -2.60 5.17 -11.38
C TYR A 170 -3.01 6.21 -10.33
N THR A 171 -2.22 6.39 -9.25
CA THR A 171 -2.47 7.44 -8.26
C THR A 171 -2.36 8.84 -8.88
N TRP A 172 -1.35 9.06 -9.73
CA TRP A 172 -1.21 10.30 -10.47
C TRP A 172 -2.42 10.55 -11.38
N GLY A 173 -2.87 9.54 -12.13
CA GLY A 173 -4.04 9.65 -13.00
C GLY A 173 -5.31 10.00 -12.22
N ILE A 174 -5.59 9.32 -11.11
CA ILE A 174 -6.73 9.58 -10.22
C ILE A 174 -6.65 10.99 -9.64
N ALA A 175 -5.49 11.40 -9.15
CA ALA A 175 -5.30 12.73 -8.59
C ALA A 175 -5.53 13.84 -9.62
N ARG A 176 -5.04 13.67 -10.86
CA ARG A 176 -5.27 14.60 -11.96
C ARG A 176 -6.73 14.67 -12.37
N TRP A 177 -7.40 13.52 -12.43
CA TRP A 177 -8.85 13.46 -12.70
C TRP A 177 -9.65 14.18 -11.62
N LEU A 178 -9.38 13.95 -10.34
CA LEU A 178 -10.02 14.64 -9.23
C LEU A 178 -9.77 16.15 -9.25
N ASP A 179 -8.54 16.59 -9.55
CA ASP A 179 -8.22 18.02 -9.67
C ASP A 179 -9.00 18.67 -10.81
N SER A 180 -9.14 17.97 -11.95
CA SER A 180 -9.97 18.43 -13.06
C SER A 180 -11.45 18.57 -12.67
N LEU A 181 -11.99 17.57 -11.95
CA LEU A 181 -13.37 17.66 -11.42
C LEU A 181 -13.52 18.83 -10.44
N TRP A 182 -12.55 19.00 -9.53
CA TRP A 182 -12.56 20.12 -8.58
C TRP A 182 -12.56 21.47 -9.29
N GLN A 183 -11.76 21.64 -10.33
CA GLN A 183 -11.72 22.91 -11.09
C GLN A 183 -13.03 23.20 -11.83
N LYS A 184 -13.74 22.17 -12.31
CA LYS A 184 -15.03 22.32 -13.01
C LYS A 184 -16.20 22.52 -12.04
N ALA A 185 -16.26 21.73 -10.99
CA ALA A 185 -17.40 21.68 -10.06
C ALA A 185 -17.23 22.59 -8.84
N GLY A 186 -15.99 22.82 -8.40
CA GLY A 186 -15.67 23.59 -7.20
C GLY A 186 -16.28 25.02 -7.18
N PRO A 187 -16.19 25.81 -8.26
CA PRO A 187 -16.80 27.15 -8.28
C PRO A 187 -18.30 27.11 -8.05
N ARG A 188 -18.99 26.10 -8.57
CA ARG A 188 -20.47 25.98 -8.51
C ARG A 188 -20.93 25.43 -7.16
N PHE A 189 -20.32 24.36 -6.66
CA PHE A 189 -20.80 23.64 -5.49
C PHE A 189 -20.12 24.08 -4.19
N PHE A 190 -18.91 24.65 -4.27
CA PHE A 190 -18.12 25.08 -3.11
C PHE A 190 -17.58 26.51 -3.25
N PRO A 191 -18.44 27.51 -3.50
CA PRO A 191 -18.04 28.90 -3.83
C PRO A 191 -17.19 29.55 -2.72
N LYS A 192 -17.36 29.15 -1.45
CA LYS A 192 -16.57 29.67 -0.33
C LYS A 192 -15.20 29.01 -0.17
N ALA A 193 -15.08 27.75 -0.59
CA ALA A 193 -13.85 26.96 -0.45
C ALA A 193 -12.95 27.09 -1.69
N PHE A 194 -13.51 27.16 -2.88
CA PHE A 194 -12.78 27.18 -4.16
C PHE A 194 -11.76 28.31 -4.27
N PRO A 195 -12.06 29.59 -3.89
CA PRO A 195 -11.07 30.67 -3.96
C PRO A 195 -9.84 30.44 -3.09
N ARG A 196 -10.01 29.68 -1.98
CA ARG A 196 -8.93 29.36 -1.03
C ARG A 196 -8.08 28.16 -1.50
N MET A 197 -8.62 27.32 -2.39
CA MET A 197 -7.97 26.12 -2.89
C MET A 197 -8.35 25.88 -4.36
N LYS A 198 -7.79 26.68 -5.26
CA LYS A 198 -8.06 26.58 -6.72
C LYS A 198 -7.63 25.25 -7.34
N SER A 199 -6.72 24.53 -6.71
CA SER A 199 -6.29 23.19 -7.07
C SER A 199 -6.09 22.35 -5.82
N ILE A 200 -6.46 21.09 -5.86
CA ILE A 200 -6.20 20.11 -4.79
C ILE A 200 -4.76 19.61 -4.82
N LEU A 201 -4.06 19.82 -5.93
CA LEU A 201 -2.66 19.45 -6.12
C LEU A 201 -1.74 20.65 -5.87
N PHE A 202 -0.50 20.32 -5.53
CA PHE A 202 0.56 21.31 -5.39
C PHE A 202 0.81 21.99 -6.74
N ARG A 203 0.78 23.31 -6.74
CA ARG A 203 1.23 24.17 -7.85
C ARG A 203 2.35 25.05 -7.32
N LYS A 204 3.44 25.11 -8.07
CA LYS A 204 4.50 26.11 -7.84
C LYS A 204 3.97 27.52 -8.09
#